data_988add7ec22a2852e5ed6f97ba724dba
#
_entry.id   988add7ec22a2852e5ed6f97ba724dba
#
_cell.length_a   1.000
_cell.length_b   1.000
_cell.length_c   1.000
_cell.angle_alpha   90.00
_cell.angle_beta   90.00
_cell.angle_gamma   90.00
#
_symmetry.space_group_name_H-M   'P 1'
#
loop_
_entity.id
_entity.type
_entity.pdbx_description
1 polymer ?
#
loop_
_entity_poly.entity_id
_entity_poly.type
_entity_poly.pdbx_seq_one_letter_code
_entity_poly.pdbx_strand_id
1 'polypeptide(L)'
;LCLLLLAACGARVEVPPGYIGCVLSPKGLETAYREPSSFRLPITWPWGAKYRLVLAETSDNAVEDDLQIFMPKDNLNVQLELRMTTSVTTDARTLGVLFNRLTPSATSNSRVLEISSKKVYATYAEPKIRERVRSLVSECSIQDLLTNRTRICAEIEKAIQEDLKDVPIRILNLGFADIQPPAVIVEAQESAARRAIQVQEAQAEQAIALIQADARLAVAEKQKAIDLLEAATQAEQERILAGVVSEAYVTQRGLSILQQLSQSDNHVVLLPYEALSNPAILLHGLQK
;
A
#
# COMPACT_ATOMS: atom_id res chain seq x y z
N LEU A 1 -60.05 -2.29 -47.18
CA LEU A 1 -59.47 -1.14 -46.49
C LEU A 1 -59.58 -1.27 -44.96
N CYS A 2 -60.64 -1.85 -44.37
CA CYS A 2 -60.80 -2.06 -42.92
C CYS A 2 -59.82 -3.07 -42.34
N LEU A 3 -59.36 -4.10 -43.06
CA LEU A 3 -58.41 -5.08 -42.58
C LEU A 3 -56.96 -4.53 -42.42
N LEU A 4 -56.62 -3.54 -43.21
CA LEU A 4 -55.31 -2.84 -43.11
C LEU A 4 -55.23 -1.86 -41.92
N LEU A 5 -56.35 -1.33 -41.47
CA LEU A 5 -56.41 -0.43 -40.28
C LEU A 5 -56.34 -1.17 -38.95
N LEU A 6 -56.72 -2.44 -38.90
CA LEU A 6 -56.60 -3.29 -37.70
C LEU A 6 -55.13 -3.68 -37.38
N ALA A 7 -54.27 -3.73 -38.38
CA ALA A 7 -52.82 -3.99 -38.17
C ALA A 7 -52.06 -2.83 -37.49
N ALA A 8 -52.67 -1.62 -37.48
CA ALA A 8 -52.04 -0.42 -36.88
C ALA A 8 -52.35 -0.23 -35.38
N CYS A 9 -53.26 -1.02 -34.80
CA CYS A 9 -53.73 -0.91 -33.42
C CYS A 9 -52.98 -1.88 -32.48
N GLY A 10 -51.66 -1.76 -32.31
CA GLY A 10 -50.87 -2.53 -31.32
C GLY A 10 -50.47 -1.70 -30.12
N ALA A 11 -50.33 -2.29 -28.95
CA ALA A 11 -49.73 -1.58 -27.83
C ALA A 11 -48.24 -1.36 -28.10
N ARG A 12 -47.83 -0.12 -28.07
CA ARG A 12 -46.40 0.24 -28.21
C ARG A 12 -45.63 -0.23 -26.99
N VAL A 13 -44.58 -0.96 -27.22
CA VAL A 13 -43.59 -1.39 -26.21
C VAL A 13 -42.21 -1.05 -26.71
N GLU A 14 -41.29 -0.91 -25.80
CA GLU A 14 -39.93 -0.53 -26.09
C GLU A 14 -38.95 -1.48 -25.37
N VAL A 15 -37.89 -1.88 -26.07
CA VAL A 15 -36.72 -2.49 -25.49
C VAL A 15 -35.69 -1.37 -25.29
N PRO A 16 -35.43 -0.95 -24.06
CA PRO A 16 -34.47 0.12 -23.80
C PRO A 16 -33.02 -0.36 -24.04
N PRO A 17 -32.04 0.56 -24.21
CA PRO A 17 -30.62 0.23 -24.24
C PRO A 17 -30.22 -0.54 -22.99
N GLY A 18 -29.33 -1.53 -23.13
CA GLY A 18 -28.92 -2.41 -22.03
C GLY A 18 -29.87 -3.56 -21.74
N TYR A 19 -30.90 -3.75 -22.57
CA TYR A 19 -31.84 -4.87 -22.47
C TYR A 19 -31.97 -5.61 -23.79
N ILE A 20 -32.29 -6.91 -23.69
CA ILE A 20 -32.74 -7.75 -24.79
C ILE A 20 -34.17 -8.18 -24.50
N GLY A 21 -35.04 -8.04 -25.50
CA GLY A 21 -36.46 -8.40 -25.41
C GLY A 21 -36.76 -9.76 -26.04
N CYS A 22 -37.68 -10.50 -25.43
CA CYS A 22 -38.30 -11.68 -26.03
C CYS A 22 -39.82 -11.55 -25.89
N VAL A 23 -40.57 -11.87 -26.95
CA VAL A 23 -42.04 -11.77 -26.89
C VAL A 23 -42.62 -13.08 -26.38
N LEU A 24 -43.38 -13.01 -25.30
CA LEU A 24 -44.19 -14.08 -24.78
C LEU A 24 -45.55 -14.08 -25.46
N SER A 25 -45.76 -14.99 -26.38
CA SER A 25 -47.03 -15.19 -27.08
C SER A 25 -47.89 -16.18 -26.30
N PRO A 26 -49.20 -16.31 -26.65
CA PRO A 26 -50.08 -17.36 -26.11
C PRO A 26 -49.59 -18.80 -26.36
N LYS A 27 -48.73 -18.99 -27.35
CA LYS A 27 -48.15 -20.28 -27.72
C LYS A 27 -46.81 -20.55 -27.05
N GLY A 28 -46.25 -19.58 -26.29
CA GLY A 28 -44.96 -19.66 -25.65
C GLY A 28 -44.07 -18.50 -26.06
N LEU A 29 -42.79 -18.59 -25.67
CA LEU A 29 -41.75 -17.63 -26.02
C LEU A 29 -41.39 -17.70 -27.50
N GLU A 30 -41.28 -16.56 -28.16
CA GLU A 30 -40.77 -16.48 -29.54
C GLU A 30 -39.28 -16.77 -29.55
N THR A 31 -38.79 -17.38 -30.64
CA THR A 31 -37.36 -17.66 -30.82
C THR A 31 -36.55 -16.42 -31.29
N ALA A 32 -37.26 -15.38 -31.71
CA ALA A 32 -36.63 -14.14 -32.18
C ALA A 32 -36.41 -13.17 -31.03
N TYR A 33 -35.14 -12.92 -30.70
CA TYR A 33 -34.78 -11.91 -29.71
C TYR A 33 -34.79 -10.52 -30.34
N ARG A 34 -35.21 -9.52 -29.56
CA ARG A 34 -35.33 -8.13 -29.98
C ARG A 34 -34.24 -7.29 -29.34
N GLU A 35 -33.43 -6.68 -30.18
CA GLU A 35 -32.48 -5.66 -29.77
C GLU A 35 -33.19 -4.37 -29.36
N PRO A 36 -32.50 -3.40 -28.73
CA PRO A 36 -33.09 -2.12 -28.34
C PRO A 36 -33.84 -1.46 -29.49
N SER A 37 -35.15 -1.38 -29.37
CA SER A 37 -36.06 -0.87 -30.40
C SER A 37 -37.45 -0.68 -29.86
N SER A 38 -38.24 0.13 -30.54
CA SER A 38 -39.64 0.35 -30.23
C SER A 38 -40.53 -0.34 -31.27
N PHE A 39 -41.42 -1.17 -30.83
CA PHE A 39 -42.36 -1.89 -31.71
C PHE A 39 -43.75 -2.02 -31.10
N ARG A 40 -44.67 -2.56 -31.86
CA ARG A 40 -46.04 -2.79 -31.39
C ARG A 40 -46.30 -4.28 -31.19
N LEU A 41 -46.82 -4.62 -29.99
CA LEU A 41 -47.35 -5.96 -29.72
C LEU A 41 -48.70 -6.16 -30.39
N PRO A 42 -48.97 -7.35 -30.95
CA PRO A 42 -50.31 -7.63 -31.51
C PRO A 42 -51.40 -7.45 -30.45
N ILE A 43 -52.54 -6.89 -30.85
CA ILE A 43 -53.75 -6.86 -30.01
C ILE A 43 -54.49 -8.19 -30.23
N THR A 44 -54.76 -8.86 -29.12
CA THR A 44 -55.75 -9.95 -29.10
C THR A 44 -57.09 -9.37 -28.64
N TRP A 45 -58.17 -9.97 -29.10
CA TRP A 45 -59.51 -9.63 -28.66
C TRP A 45 -59.63 -9.59 -27.12
N PRO A 46 -60.60 -8.89 -26.52
CA PRO A 46 -60.68 -8.70 -25.07
C PRO A 46 -60.60 -9.95 -24.21
N TRP A 47 -60.96 -11.09 -24.78
CA TRP A 47 -61.01 -12.40 -24.12
C TRP A 47 -59.82 -13.30 -24.51
N GLY A 48 -58.90 -12.85 -25.38
CA GLY A 48 -57.75 -13.63 -25.85
C GLY A 48 -56.57 -13.50 -24.95
N ALA A 49 -55.66 -14.48 -25.05
CA ALA A 49 -54.38 -14.47 -24.33
C ALA A 49 -53.52 -13.26 -24.76
N LYS A 50 -52.93 -12.57 -23.79
CA LYS A 50 -52.20 -11.32 -24.01
C LYS A 50 -50.74 -11.59 -24.38
N TYR A 51 -50.23 -10.89 -25.41
CA TYR A 51 -48.81 -10.83 -25.69
C TYR A 51 -48.12 -9.96 -24.63
N ARG A 52 -46.95 -10.39 -24.16
CA ARG A 52 -46.13 -9.68 -23.22
C ARG A 52 -44.71 -9.59 -23.76
N LEU A 53 -44.02 -8.53 -23.43
CA LEU A 53 -42.57 -8.38 -23.66
C LEU A 53 -41.85 -8.79 -22.40
N VAL A 54 -40.92 -9.73 -22.51
CA VAL A 54 -39.99 -10.09 -21.44
C VAL A 54 -38.64 -9.44 -21.77
N LEU A 55 -38.17 -8.60 -20.88
CA LEU A 55 -36.87 -7.93 -20.97
C LEU A 55 -35.87 -8.66 -20.10
N ALA A 56 -34.68 -8.88 -20.63
CA ALA A 56 -33.53 -9.33 -19.85
C ALA A 56 -32.50 -8.20 -19.82
N GLU A 57 -32.09 -7.81 -18.63
CA GLU A 57 -31.04 -6.83 -18.43
C GLU A 57 -29.69 -7.43 -18.83
N THR A 58 -29.00 -6.77 -19.78
CA THR A 58 -27.70 -7.19 -20.31
C THR A 58 -26.58 -6.21 -19.99
N SER A 59 -26.91 -5.13 -19.25
CA SER A 59 -25.94 -4.15 -18.79
C SER A 59 -24.91 -4.77 -17.85
N ASP A 60 -23.72 -4.20 -17.84
CA ASP A 60 -22.68 -4.57 -16.90
C ASP A 60 -23.10 -4.24 -15.48
N ASN A 61 -22.95 -5.20 -14.58
CA ASN A 61 -23.33 -5.05 -13.18
C ASN A 61 -22.13 -5.36 -12.28
N ALA A 62 -21.82 -4.41 -11.40
CA ALA A 62 -20.83 -4.60 -10.37
C ALA A 62 -21.45 -5.38 -9.19
N VAL A 63 -20.77 -6.45 -8.78
CA VAL A 63 -21.18 -7.33 -7.68
C VAL A 63 -20.05 -7.38 -6.67
N GLU A 64 -20.41 -7.24 -5.40
CA GLU A 64 -19.55 -7.45 -4.25
C GLU A 64 -20.07 -8.66 -3.48
N ASP A 65 -19.19 -9.59 -3.14
CA ASP A 65 -19.53 -10.81 -2.45
C ASP A 65 -18.53 -11.09 -1.33
N ASP A 66 -19.05 -11.22 -0.10
CA ASP A 66 -18.25 -11.50 1.09
C ASP A 66 -18.27 -13.00 1.37
N LEU A 67 -17.09 -13.59 1.40
CA LEU A 67 -16.89 -15.01 1.64
C LEU A 67 -16.07 -15.23 2.90
N GLN A 68 -16.59 -16.09 3.77
CA GLN A 68 -15.81 -16.65 4.86
C GLN A 68 -15.35 -18.05 4.49
N ILE A 69 -14.04 -18.24 4.44
CA ILE A 69 -13.41 -19.47 3.97
C ILE A 69 -12.51 -20.03 5.06
N PHE A 70 -12.72 -21.29 5.39
CA PHE A 70 -11.81 -22.05 6.25
C PHE A 70 -10.63 -22.55 5.43
N MET A 71 -9.42 -22.26 5.90
CA MET A 71 -8.15 -22.69 5.30
C MET A 71 -7.58 -23.85 6.11
N PRO A 72 -7.66 -25.11 5.60
CA PRO A 72 -7.24 -26.28 6.37
C PRO A 72 -5.75 -26.35 6.68
N LYS A 73 -4.90 -25.75 5.82
CA LYS A 73 -3.44 -25.74 6.01
C LYS A 73 -3.02 -24.95 7.26
N ASP A 74 -3.72 -23.87 7.52
CA ASP A 74 -3.38 -22.95 8.62
C ASP A 74 -4.36 -23.10 9.81
N ASN A 75 -5.44 -23.89 9.64
CA ASN A 75 -6.56 -24.04 10.60
C ASN A 75 -7.22 -22.71 10.98
N LEU A 76 -7.37 -21.80 10.02
CA LEU A 76 -7.87 -20.46 10.22
C LEU A 76 -9.04 -20.14 9.28
N ASN A 77 -9.94 -19.24 9.76
CA ASN A 77 -10.97 -18.66 8.91
C ASN A 77 -10.50 -17.31 8.39
N VAL A 78 -10.63 -17.09 7.08
CA VAL A 78 -10.30 -15.84 6.41
C VAL A 78 -11.56 -15.24 5.82
N GLN A 79 -11.76 -13.94 5.99
CA GLN A 79 -12.78 -13.19 5.27
C GLN A 79 -12.17 -12.65 3.98
N LEU A 80 -12.88 -12.88 2.88
CA LEU A 80 -12.47 -12.51 1.55
C LEU A 80 -13.59 -11.72 0.88
N GLU A 81 -13.31 -10.47 0.53
CA GLU A 81 -14.21 -9.63 -0.25
C GLU A 81 -13.86 -9.74 -1.73
N LEU A 82 -14.82 -10.24 -2.52
CA LEU A 82 -14.71 -10.34 -3.96
C LEU A 82 -15.44 -9.19 -4.63
N ARG A 83 -14.77 -8.52 -5.55
CA ARG A 83 -15.40 -7.56 -6.46
C ARG A 83 -15.31 -8.07 -7.87
N MET A 84 -16.44 -8.07 -8.55
CA MET A 84 -16.51 -8.56 -9.92
C MET A 84 -17.48 -7.72 -10.74
N THR A 85 -17.19 -7.63 -12.03
CA THR A 85 -18.12 -7.08 -13.01
C THR A 85 -18.66 -8.21 -13.85
N THR A 86 -19.99 -8.34 -13.87
CA THR A 86 -20.69 -9.39 -14.59
C THR A 86 -21.58 -8.78 -15.66
N SER A 87 -21.77 -9.53 -16.74
CA SER A 87 -22.65 -9.14 -17.85
C SER A 87 -23.41 -10.37 -18.34
N VAL A 88 -24.68 -10.18 -18.71
CA VAL A 88 -25.48 -11.26 -19.29
C VAL A 88 -25.05 -11.48 -20.75
N THR A 89 -24.79 -12.74 -21.11
CA THR A 89 -24.36 -13.10 -22.46
C THR A 89 -25.52 -12.96 -23.46
N THR A 90 -25.25 -12.35 -24.59
CA THR A 90 -26.25 -12.11 -25.67
C THR A 90 -26.31 -13.24 -26.69
N ASP A 91 -25.61 -14.36 -26.44
CA ASP A 91 -25.63 -15.52 -27.32
C ASP A 91 -27.02 -16.19 -27.33
N ALA A 92 -27.52 -16.49 -28.51
CA ALA A 92 -28.90 -17.01 -28.72
C ALA A 92 -29.17 -18.31 -27.92
N ARG A 93 -28.16 -19.18 -27.76
CA ARG A 93 -28.29 -20.41 -27.01
C ARG A 93 -28.48 -20.16 -25.52
N THR A 94 -27.67 -19.29 -24.95
CA THR A 94 -27.71 -18.96 -23.52
C THR A 94 -28.94 -18.12 -23.18
N LEU A 95 -29.34 -17.19 -24.07
CA LEU A 95 -30.60 -16.44 -23.92
C LEU A 95 -31.83 -17.37 -23.89
N GLY A 96 -31.83 -18.44 -24.70
CA GLY A 96 -32.90 -19.40 -24.65
C GLY A 96 -33.00 -20.09 -23.28
N VAL A 97 -31.89 -20.40 -22.64
CA VAL A 97 -31.86 -20.97 -21.28
C VAL A 97 -32.39 -19.92 -20.27
N LEU A 98 -31.98 -18.69 -20.40
CA LEU A 98 -32.36 -17.56 -19.51
C LEU A 98 -33.87 -17.36 -19.53
N PHE A 99 -34.45 -17.11 -20.71
CA PHE A 99 -35.89 -16.83 -20.84
C PHE A 99 -36.79 -17.99 -20.50
N ASN A 100 -36.35 -19.25 -20.71
CA ASN A 100 -37.15 -20.44 -20.41
C ASN A 100 -37.07 -20.90 -18.95
N ARG A 101 -35.97 -20.57 -18.23
CA ARG A 101 -35.76 -21.09 -16.87
C ARG A 101 -35.96 -20.08 -15.77
N LEU A 102 -35.81 -18.78 -16.07
CA LEU A 102 -36.02 -17.74 -15.07
C LEU A 102 -37.43 -17.17 -15.15
N THR A 103 -38.05 -17.09 -14.00
CA THR A 103 -39.37 -16.44 -13.89
C THR A 103 -39.18 -14.89 -13.91
N PRO A 104 -39.73 -14.19 -14.89
CA PRO A 104 -39.62 -12.76 -14.96
C PRO A 104 -40.47 -12.09 -13.88
N SER A 105 -40.03 -10.93 -13.43
CA SER A 105 -40.74 -10.08 -12.47
C SER A 105 -41.64 -9.11 -13.17
N ALA A 106 -42.77 -8.76 -12.55
CA ALA A 106 -43.67 -7.76 -13.10
C ALA A 106 -43.07 -6.36 -12.95
N THR A 107 -43.20 -5.56 -14.01
CA THR A 107 -42.87 -4.12 -13.97
C THR A 107 -44.15 -3.29 -13.78
N SER A 108 -44.02 -1.96 -13.67
CA SER A 108 -45.14 -1.02 -13.62
C SER A 108 -46.04 -1.13 -14.84
N ASN A 109 -45.53 -1.60 -15.98
CA ASN A 109 -46.32 -1.87 -17.18
C ASN A 109 -46.74 -3.34 -17.21
N SER A 110 -48.05 -3.63 -17.11
CA SER A 110 -48.60 -4.98 -17.09
C SER A 110 -48.26 -5.84 -18.32
N ARG A 111 -47.78 -5.23 -19.40
CA ARG A 111 -47.36 -5.89 -20.64
C ARG A 111 -45.88 -6.15 -20.74
N VAL A 112 -45.10 -5.63 -19.82
CA VAL A 112 -43.64 -5.78 -19.78
C VAL A 112 -43.29 -6.53 -18.53
N LEU A 113 -42.49 -7.56 -18.68
CA LEU A 113 -41.90 -8.35 -17.60
C LEU A 113 -40.40 -8.16 -17.67
N GLU A 114 -39.70 -8.25 -16.54
CA GLU A 114 -38.26 -8.03 -16.47
C GLU A 114 -37.52 -9.15 -15.75
N ILE A 115 -36.37 -9.51 -16.28
CA ILE A 115 -35.38 -10.38 -15.63
C ILE A 115 -34.16 -9.53 -15.34
N SER A 116 -33.94 -9.19 -14.07
CA SER A 116 -32.80 -8.39 -13.67
C SER A 116 -31.50 -9.19 -13.71
N SER A 117 -30.38 -8.53 -14.03
CA SER A 117 -29.04 -9.11 -14.02
C SER A 117 -28.67 -9.70 -12.64
N LYS A 118 -29.12 -9.07 -11.55
CA LYS A 118 -28.97 -9.59 -10.18
C LYS A 118 -29.60 -10.97 -9.99
N LYS A 119 -30.79 -11.18 -10.54
CA LYS A 119 -31.47 -12.49 -10.45
C LYS A 119 -30.76 -13.56 -11.26
N VAL A 120 -30.23 -13.18 -12.43
CA VAL A 120 -29.41 -14.09 -13.26
C VAL A 120 -28.14 -14.49 -12.50
N TYR A 121 -27.46 -13.51 -11.91
CA TYR A 121 -26.27 -13.73 -11.09
C TYR A 121 -26.56 -14.68 -9.92
N ALA A 122 -27.54 -14.34 -9.07
CA ALA A 122 -27.86 -15.12 -7.88
C ALA A 122 -28.26 -16.58 -8.21
N THR A 123 -28.87 -16.80 -9.38
CA THR A 123 -29.32 -18.15 -9.76
C THR A 123 -28.22 -19.01 -10.40
N TYR A 124 -27.37 -18.42 -11.25
CA TYR A 124 -26.47 -19.17 -12.09
C TYR A 124 -24.97 -18.99 -11.74
N ALA A 125 -24.58 -17.81 -11.32
CA ALA A 125 -23.17 -17.49 -11.13
C ALA A 125 -22.74 -17.60 -9.66
N GLU A 126 -23.47 -17.00 -8.74
CA GLU A 126 -23.13 -16.93 -7.32
C GLU A 126 -22.77 -18.30 -6.71
N PRO A 127 -23.59 -19.37 -6.83
CA PRO A 127 -23.26 -20.65 -6.20
C PRO A 127 -22.00 -21.26 -6.79
N LYS A 128 -21.79 -21.18 -8.10
CA LYS A 128 -20.60 -21.72 -8.77
C LYS A 128 -19.34 -20.94 -8.41
N ILE A 129 -19.44 -19.62 -8.39
CA ILE A 129 -18.32 -18.74 -8.01
C ILE A 129 -17.90 -19.02 -6.57
N ARG A 130 -18.86 -19.03 -5.63
CA ARG A 130 -18.59 -19.31 -4.22
C ARG A 130 -17.95 -20.68 -4.00
N GLU A 131 -18.43 -21.70 -4.70
CA GLU A 131 -17.86 -23.05 -4.64
C GLU A 131 -16.44 -23.08 -5.17
N ARG A 132 -16.20 -22.49 -6.37
CA ARG A 132 -14.88 -22.48 -7.00
C ARG A 132 -13.86 -21.69 -6.20
N VAL A 133 -14.24 -20.49 -5.73
CA VAL A 133 -13.37 -19.67 -4.88
C VAL A 133 -13.02 -20.40 -3.58
N ARG A 134 -14.02 -21.00 -2.93
CA ARG A 134 -13.80 -21.76 -1.69
C ARG A 134 -12.85 -22.94 -1.92
N SER A 135 -13.03 -23.69 -3.01
CA SER A 135 -12.16 -24.83 -3.34
C SER A 135 -10.72 -24.38 -3.54
N LEU A 136 -10.47 -23.40 -4.41
CA LEU A 136 -9.12 -22.96 -4.75
C LEU A 136 -8.42 -22.24 -3.59
N VAL A 137 -9.13 -21.40 -2.84
CA VAL A 137 -8.57 -20.70 -1.69
C VAL A 137 -8.26 -21.66 -0.54
N SER A 138 -9.08 -22.69 -0.31
CA SER A 138 -8.81 -23.70 0.75
C SER A 138 -7.54 -24.51 0.48
N GLU A 139 -7.09 -24.60 -0.76
CA GLU A 139 -5.84 -25.28 -1.14
C GLU A 139 -4.60 -24.43 -0.93
N CYS A 140 -4.76 -23.11 -0.74
CA CYS A 140 -3.66 -22.18 -0.50
C CYS A 140 -3.34 -22.05 1.00
N SER A 141 -2.15 -21.53 1.33
CA SER A 141 -1.87 -21.00 2.68
C SER A 141 -2.22 -19.51 2.74
N ILE A 142 -2.43 -19.00 3.95
CA ILE A 142 -2.72 -17.57 4.15
C ILE A 142 -1.56 -16.69 3.66
N GLN A 143 -0.34 -17.17 3.83
CA GLN A 143 0.86 -16.47 3.38
C GLN A 143 0.95 -16.43 1.85
N ASP A 144 0.61 -17.52 1.18
CA ASP A 144 0.53 -17.57 -0.28
C ASP A 144 -0.56 -16.65 -0.80
N LEU A 145 -1.71 -16.61 -0.14
CA LEU A 145 -2.83 -15.74 -0.51
C LEU A 145 -2.47 -14.26 -0.42
N LEU A 146 -1.71 -13.86 0.60
CA LEU A 146 -1.25 -12.48 0.78
C LEU A 146 -0.10 -12.10 -0.18
N THR A 147 0.84 -13.03 -0.42
CA THR A 147 2.03 -12.76 -1.23
C THR A 147 1.76 -12.88 -2.73
N ASN A 148 1.00 -13.92 -3.14
CA ASN A 148 0.75 -14.27 -4.54
C ASN A 148 -0.68 -13.95 -4.99
N ARG A 149 -1.30 -12.93 -4.41
CA ARG A 149 -2.69 -12.51 -4.63
C ARG A 149 -3.08 -12.47 -6.11
N THR A 150 -2.26 -11.80 -6.93
CA THR A 150 -2.55 -11.60 -8.36
C THR A 150 -2.59 -12.92 -9.13
N ARG A 151 -1.67 -13.85 -8.84
CA ARG A 151 -1.64 -15.16 -9.49
C ARG A 151 -2.86 -16.00 -9.12
N ILE A 152 -3.19 -16.07 -7.83
CA ILE A 152 -4.34 -16.83 -7.33
C ILE A 152 -5.63 -16.25 -7.91
N CYS A 153 -5.76 -14.92 -7.97
CA CYS A 153 -6.92 -14.27 -8.57
C CYS A 153 -7.08 -14.64 -10.04
N ALA A 154 -6.00 -14.64 -10.82
CA ALA A 154 -6.04 -15.04 -12.24
C ALA A 154 -6.39 -16.52 -12.44
N GLU A 155 -5.90 -17.42 -11.58
CA GLU A 155 -6.25 -18.84 -11.59
C GLU A 155 -7.75 -19.05 -11.29
N ILE A 156 -8.27 -18.33 -10.28
CA ILE A 156 -9.69 -18.36 -9.93
C ILE A 156 -10.55 -17.80 -11.07
N GLU A 157 -10.18 -16.66 -11.64
CA GLU A 157 -10.90 -16.05 -12.76
C GLU A 157 -11.01 -17.01 -13.94
N LYS A 158 -9.89 -17.62 -14.33
CA LYS A 158 -9.86 -18.62 -15.41
C LYS A 158 -10.77 -19.83 -15.13
N ALA A 159 -10.69 -20.37 -13.92
CA ALA A 159 -11.51 -21.51 -13.53
C ALA A 159 -13.00 -21.18 -13.54
N ILE A 160 -13.38 -20.01 -13.05
CA ILE A 160 -14.77 -19.54 -13.05
C ILE A 160 -15.26 -19.29 -14.48
N GLN A 161 -14.44 -18.70 -15.36
CA GLN A 161 -14.78 -18.50 -16.76
C GLN A 161 -15.06 -19.84 -17.47
N GLU A 162 -14.33 -20.90 -17.12
CA GLU A 162 -14.59 -22.26 -17.64
C GLU A 162 -15.93 -22.83 -17.14
N ASP A 163 -16.22 -22.66 -15.84
CA ASP A 163 -17.46 -23.14 -15.22
C ASP A 163 -18.72 -22.42 -15.73
N LEU A 164 -18.55 -21.18 -16.18
CA LEU A 164 -19.65 -20.35 -16.67
C LEU A 164 -19.86 -20.38 -18.18
N LYS A 165 -19.13 -21.19 -18.95
CA LYS A 165 -19.25 -21.23 -20.42
C LYS A 165 -20.67 -21.57 -20.93
N ASP A 166 -21.41 -22.42 -20.22
CA ASP A 166 -22.75 -22.84 -20.59
C ASP A 166 -23.86 -22.05 -19.86
N VAL A 167 -23.53 -20.95 -19.22
CA VAL A 167 -24.42 -20.17 -18.40
C VAL A 167 -24.66 -18.81 -19.07
N PRO A 168 -25.85 -18.20 -18.95
CA PRO A 168 -26.17 -16.93 -19.59
C PRO A 168 -25.52 -15.69 -18.92
N ILE A 169 -24.38 -15.87 -18.27
CA ILE A 169 -23.63 -14.81 -17.61
C ILE A 169 -22.13 -15.02 -17.79
N ARG A 170 -21.40 -13.94 -17.97
CA ARG A 170 -19.95 -13.93 -18.04
C ARG A 170 -19.36 -12.95 -17.04
N ILE A 171 -18.17 -13.24 -16.57
CA ILE A 171 -17.39 -12.33 -15.76
C ILE A 171 -16.45 -11.55 -16.67
N LEU A 172 -16.49 -10.22 -16.55
CA LEU A 172 -15.62 -9.30 -17.29
C LEU A 172 -14.33 -9.02 -16.52
N ASN A 173 -14.46 -8.92 -15.21
CA ASN A 173 -13.33 -8.68 -14.31
C ASN A 173 -13.64 -9.31 -12.94
N LEU A 174 -12.61 -9.86 -12.29
CA LEU A 174 -12.69 -10.42 -10.95
C LEU A 174 -11.45 -9.98 -10.16
N GLY A 175 -11.65 -9.50 -8.96
CA GLY A 175 -10.57 -9.11 -8.08
C GLY A 175 -10.92 -9.33 -6.61
N PHE A 176 -9.90 -9.58 -5.80
CA PHE A 176 -10.04 -9.51 -4.36
C PHE A 176 -9.98 -8.04 -3.93
N ALA A 177 -11.03 -7.53 -3.32
CA ALA A 177 -11.04 -6.17 -2.79
C ALA A 177 -10.26 -6.12 -1.48
N ASP A 178 -10.63 -6.99 -0.55
CA ASP A 178 -9.98 -7.09 0.75
C ASP A 178 -9.78 -8.56 1.16
N ILE A 179 -8.73 -8.80 1.94
CA ILE A 179 -8.41 -10.09 2.56
C ILE A 179 -8.16 -9.81 4.03
N GLN A 180 -9.09 -10.22 4.87
CA GLN A 180 -8.99 -9.99 6.31
C GLN A 180 -8.54 -11.28 7.01
N PRO A 181 -7.25 -11.38 7.34
CA PRO A 181 -6.75 -12.49 8.13
C PRO A 181 -7.25 -12.38 9.57
N PRO A 182 -7.36 -13.51 10.29
CA PRO A 182 -7.71 -13.51 11.71
C PRO A 182 -6.75 -12.65 12.54
N ALA A 183 -7.27 -12.04 13.60
CA ALA A 183 -6.51 -11.16 14.51
C ALA A 183 -5.19 -11.80 15.01
N VAL A 184 -5.19 -13.10 15.28
CA VAL A 184 -4.00 -13.84 15.73
C VAL A 184 -2.83 -13.75 14.72
N ILE A 185 -3.13 -13.79 13.43
CA ILE A 185 -2.10 -13.66 12.37
C ILE A 185 -1.60 -12.22 12.29
N VAL A 186 -2.49 -11.25 12.39
CA VAL A 186 -2.12 -9.82 12.38
C VAL A 186 -1.21 -9.51 13.56
N GLU A 187 -1.58 -9.94 14.78
CA GLU A 187 -0.78 -9.76 15.98
C GLU A 187 0.59 -10.46 15.89
N ALA A 188 0.63 -11.68 15.33
CA ALA A 188 1.88 -12.39 15.11
C ALA A 188 2.79 -11.66 14.11
N GLN A 189 2.24 -11.16 13.01
CA GLN A 189 3.00 -10.37 12.01
C GLN A 189 3.47 -9.04 12.59
N GLU A 190 2.63 -8.32 13.33
CA GLU A 190 3.03 -7.09 14.02
C GLU A 190 4.15 -7.34 15.04
N SER A 191 4.03 -8.39 15.84
CA SER A 191 5.07 -8.74 16.81
C SER A 191 6.39 -9.14 16.16
N ALA A 192 6.34 -9.82 15.02
CA ALA A 192 7.52 -10.16 14.22
C ALA A 192 8.15 -8.91 13.59
N ALA A 193 7.33 -8.02 13.04
CA ALA A 193 7.79 -6.75 12.48
C ALA A 193 8.44 -5.86 13.55
N ARG A 194 7.82 -5.73 14.72
CA ARG A 194 8.40 -4.99 15.86
C ARG A 194 9.75 -5.56 16.28
N ARG A 195 9.88 -6.89 16.38
CA ARG A 195 11.18 -7.54 16.69
C ARG A 195 12.22 -7.27 15.61
N ALA A 196 11.84 -7.32 14.34
CA ALA A 196 12.77 -7.03 13.24
C ALA A 196 13.27 -5.57 13.28
N ILE A 197 12.39 -4.61 13.59
CA ILE A 197 12.76 -3.20 13.76
C ILE A 197 13.71 -3.05 14.96
N GLN A 198 13.40 -3.66 16.11
CA GLN A 198 14.28 -3.59 17.29
C GLN A 198 15.69 -4.16 17.03
N VAL A 199 15.78 -5.27 16.30
CA VAL A 199 17.07 -5.83 15.89
C VAL A 199 17.82 -4.86 14.98
N GLN A 200 17.13 -4.24 14.03
CA GLN A 200 17.72 -3.26 13.12
C GLN A 200 18.21 -2.01 13.87
N GLU A 201 17.40 -1.51 14.82
CA GLU A 201 17.76 -0.37 15.68
C GLU A 201 19.00 -0.70 16.53
N ALA A 202 19.02 -1.88 17.18
CA ALA A 202 20.18 -2.31 17.97
C ALA A 202 21.45 -2.45 17.12
N GLN A 203 21.34 -2.95 15.89
CA GLN A 203 22.47 -3.02 14.97
C GLN A 203 22.95 -1.62 14.54
N ALA A 204 22.03 -0.70 14.29
CA ALA A 204 22.37 0.67 13.96
C ALA A 204 23.05 1.40 15.13
N GLU A 205 22.56 1.21 16.35
CA GLU A 205 23.19 1.76 17.57
C GLU A 205 24.60 1.20 17.78
N GLN A 206 24.80 -0.10 17.59
CA GLN A 206 26.13 -0.72 17.66
C GLN A 206 27.07 -0.14 16.59
N ALA A 207 26.59 0.02 15.35
CA ALA A 207 27.39 0.62 14.28
C ALA A 207 27.79 2.07 14.61
N ILE A 208 26.87 2.86 15.13
CA ILE A 208 27.13 4.25 15.57
C ILE A 208 28.14 4.26 16.71
N ALA A 209 27.99 3.39 17.71
CA ALA A 209 28.92 3.30 18.82
C ALA A 209 30.34 2.93 18.38
N LEU A 210 30.49 2.00 17.42
CA LEU A 210 31.78 1.66 16.83
C LEU A 210 32.42 2.86 16.10
N ILE A 211 31.65 3.55 15.26
CA ILE A 211 32.12 4.73 14.54
C ILE A 211 32.57 5.84 15.54
N GLN A 212 31.80 6.03 16.62
CA GLN A 212 32.15 6.99 17.66
C GLN A 212 33.43 6.58 18.42
N ALA A 213 33.61 5.29 18.72
CA ALA A 213 34.82 4.78 19.35
C ALA A 213 36.05 4.97 18.45
N ASP A 214 35.94 4.66 17.17
CA ASP A 214 36.99 4.87 16.19
C ASP A 214 37.35 6.36 16.03
N ALA A 215 36.31 7.22 15.98
CA ALA A 215 36.53 8.67 15.93
C ALA A 215 37.23 9.19 17.17
N ARG A 216 36.89 8.70 18.37
CA ARG A 216 37.56 9.08 19.63
C ARG A 216 39.02 8.60 19.65
N LEU A 217 39.30 7.40 19.17
CA LEU A 217 40.68 6.89 19.04
C LEU A 217 41.50 7.76 18.07
N ALA A 218 40.92 8.10 16.91
CA ALA A 218 41.60 8.96 15.93
C ALA A 218 41.87 10.37 16.47
N VAL A 219 40.98 10.92 17.26
CA VAL A 219 41.14 12.22 17.93
C VAL A 219 42.25 12.11 19.01
N ALA A 220 42.22 11.06 19.83
CA ALA A 220 43.23 10.84 20.87
C ALA A 220 44.63 10.63 20.28
N GLU A 221 44.77 9.93 19.17
CA GLU A 221 46.07 9.75 18.45
C GLU A 221 46.58 11.08 17.91
N LYS A 222 45.71 11.89 17.31
CA LYS A 222 46.08 13.23 16.83
C LYS A 222 46.45 14.14 17.98
N GLN A 223 45.74 14.12 19.10
CA GLN A 223 46.08 14.90 20.28
C GLN A 223 47.46 14.51 20.83
N LYS A 224 47.72 13.22 20.96
CA LYS A 224 49.04 12.71 21.38
C LYS A 224 50.16 13.14 20.43
N ALA A 225 49.90 13.17 19.11
CA ALA A 225 50.90 13.66 18.15
C ALA A 225 51.13 15.17 18.29
N ILE A 226 50.09 15.97 18.59
CA ILE A 226 50.20 17.41 18.87
C ILE A 226 51.00 17.63 20.15
N ASP A 227 50.65 16.93 21.23
CA ASP A 227 51.34 17.08 22.53
C ASP A 227 52.84 16.69 22.41
N LEU A 228 53.17 15.66 21.63
CA LEU A 228 54.58 15.31 21.35
C LEU A 228 55.29 16.39 20.53
N LEU A 229 54.61 16.96 19.54
CA LEU A 229 55.18 18.06 18.73
C LEU A 229 55.40 19.31 19.56
N GLU A 230 54.44 19.64 20.43
CA GLU A 230 54.59 20.79 21.37
C GLU A 230 55.72 20.60 22.35
N ALA A 231 55.84 19.38 22.95
CA ALA A 231 56.96 19.04 23.84
C ALA A 231 58.30 19.12 23.11
N ALA A 232 58.37 18.58 21.86
CA ALA A 232 59.62 18.71 21.07
C ALA A 232 59.93 20.14 20.71
N THR A 233 58.92 20.94 20.40
CA THR A 233 59.11 22.36 20.10
C THR A 233 59.59 23.15 21.32
N GLN A 234 59.03 22.88 22.50
CA GLN A 234 59.48 23.46 23.76
C GLN A 234 60.91 23.07 24.11
N ALA A 235 61.25 21.78 23.99
CA ALA A 235 62.61 21.33 24.23
C ALA A 235 63.64 21.98 23.28
N GLU A 236 63.27 22.17 22.01
CA GLU A 236 64.14 22.85 21.05
C GLU A 236 64.23 24.36 21.35
N GLN A 237 63.17 25.01 21.79
CA GLN A 237 63.18 26.40 22.26
C GLN A 237 64.10 26.56 23.49
N GLU A 238 63.96 25.65 24.46
CA GLU A 238 64.86 25.66 25.66
C GLU A 238 66.30 25.42 25.26
N ARG A 239 66.60 24.52 24.31
CA ARG A 239 67.95 24.30 23.80
C ARG A 239 68.51 25.54 23.11
N ILE A 240 67.71 26.21 22.29
CA ILE A 240 68.14 27.49 21.65
C ILE A 240 68.40 28.55 22.69
N LEU A 241 67.49 28.69 23.66
CA LEU A 241 67.63 29.68 24.76
C LEU A 241 68.90 29.37 25.61
N ALA A 242 69.13 28.12 25.97
CA ALA A 242 70.32 27.70 26.69
C ALA A 242 71.63 27.95 25.90
N GLY A 243 71.57 27.88 24.56
CA GLY A 243 72.71 28.21 23.70
C GLY A 243 72.96 29.69 23.48
N VAL A 244 71.94 30.55 23.67
CA VAL A 244 71.98 31.98 23.40
C VAL A 244 72.04 32.83 24.71
N VAL A 245 71.75 32.19 25.85
CA VAL A 245 71.74 32.89 27.15
C VAL A 245 73.19 33.18 27.57
N SER A 246 73.71 34.30 27.06
CA SER A 246 74.86 34.96 27.63
C SER A 246 74.43 35.82 28.83
N GLU A 247 75.37 36.06 29.80
CA GLU A 247 75.09 36.92 30.95
C GLU A 247 74.55 38.30 30.55
N ALA A 248 74.93 38.74 29.37
CA ALA A 248 74.42 40.03 28.80
C ALA A 248 72.92 39.95 28.45
N TYR A 249 72.42 38.84 27.94
CA TYR A 249 70.98 38.66 27.60
C TYR A 249 70.11 38.59 28.86
N VAL A 250 70.54 37.88 29.91
CA VAL A 250 69.84 37.81 31.19
C VAL A 250 69.73 39.18 31.82
N THR A 251 70.84 39.97 31.77
CA THR A 251 70.88 41.32 32.27
C THR A 251 69.95 42.27 31.51
N GLN A 252 69.91 42.16 30.17
CA GLN A 252 69.03 42.99 29.31
C GLN A 252 67.57 42.64 29.52
N ARG A 253 67.23 41.33 29.65
CA ARG A 253 65.87 40.86 29.92
C ARG A 253 65.40 41.28 31.32
N GLY A 254 66.26 41.19 32.32
CA GLY A 254 66.01 41.69 33.68
C GLY A 254 65.72 43.19 33.70
N LEU A 255 66.51 43.96 32.98
CA LEU A 255 66.29 45.42 32.84
C LEU A 255 64.95 45.74 32.12
N SER A 256 64.58 44.97 31.08
CA SER A 256 63.28 45.15 30.35
C SER A 256 62.06 44.83 31.25
N ILE A 257 62.16 43.83 32.09
CA ILE A 257 61.11 43.49 33.07
C ILE A 257 61.02 44.57 34.16
N LEU A 258 62.14 45.03 34.65
CA LEU A 258 62.20 46.17 35.61
C LEU A 258 61.58 47.44 35.00
N GLN A 259 61.84 47.68 33.73
CA GLN A 259 61.26 48.84 33.02
C GLN A 259 59.74 48.71 32.84
N GLN A 260 59.25 47.52 32.56
CA GLN A 260 57.78 47.19 32.51
C GLN A 260 57.12 47.35 33.90
N LEU A 261 57.80 46.88 34.96
CA LEU A 261 57.31 46.98 36.32
C LEU A 261 57.33 48.50 36.79
N SER A 262 58.29 49.32 36.34
CA SER A 262 58.31 50.75 36.66
C SER A 262 57.22 51.54 35.95
N GLN A 263 56.61 51.00 34.90
CA GLN A 263 55.50 51.59 34.16
C GLN A 263 54.12 51.12 34.66
N SER A 264 54.05 50.16 35.56
CA SER A 264 52.79 49.68 36.16
C SER A 264 52.50 50.49 37.44
N ASP A 265 51.37 51.21 37.46
CA ASP A 265 50.99 52.22 38.46
C ASP A 265 50.72 51.72 39.89
N ASN A 266 51.03 50.50 40.29
CA ASN A 266 50.46 49.95 41.54
C ASN A 266 51.32 48.89 42.32
N HIS A 267 52.60 48.76 42.07
CA HIS A 267 53.40 47.82 42.91
C HIS A 267 54.73 48.36 43.38
N VAL A 268 54.84 48.46 44.68
CA VAL A 268 56.14 48.71 45.36
C VAL A 268 56.88 47.36 45.40
N VAL A 269 57.92 47.23 44.56
CA VAL A 269 58.80 46.05 44.60
C VAL A 269 60.01 46.43 45.47
N LEU A 270 60.09 45.86 46.66
CA LEU A 270 61.27 45.90 47.53
C LEU A 270 62.28 44.85 47.01
N LEU A 271 63.33 45.36 46.32
CA LEU A 271 64.39 44.48 45.84
C LEU A 271 65.51 44.49 46.86
N PRO A 272 65.96 43.32 47.35
CA PRO A 272 67.19 43.28 48.17
C PRO A 272 68.41 43.71 47.34
N TYR A 273 69.33 44.41 47.96
CA TYR A 273 70.50 44.95 47.28
C TYR A 273 71.32 43.84 46.49
N GLU A 274 71.32 42.63 46.98
CA GLU A 274 71.96 41.48 46.32
C GLU A 274 71.31 41.11 45.01
N ALA A 275 70.02 41.39 44.78
CA ALA A 275 69.34 41.14 43.54
C ALA A 275 69.73 42.07 42.39
N LEU A 276 70.30 43.22 42.68
CA LEU A 276 70.84 44.17 41.70
C LEU A 276 72.17 43.72 41.11
N SER A 277 72.90 42.85 41.82
CA SER A 277 74.16 42.31 41.37
C SER A 277 74.04 40.91 40.64
N ASN A 278 72.90 40.25 40.80
CA ASN A 278 72.66 38.95 40.12
C ASN A 278 71.19 38.88 39.69
N PRO A 279 70.87 39.27 38.45
CA PRO A 279 69.50 39.32 37.93
C PRO A 279 68.84 37.88 37.80
N ALA A 280 69.57 36.79 37.92
CA ALA A 280 69.04 35.45 37.91
C ALA A 280 68.14 35.13 39.12
N ILE A 281 68.31 35.83 40.24
CA ILE A 281 67.48 35.68 41.46
C ILE A 281 66.08 36.28 41.27
N LEU A 282 65.93 37.31 40.41
CA LEU A 282 64.66 37.89 40.11
C LEU A 282 63.73 36.99 39.27
N LEU A 283 64.28 36.12 38.46
CA LEU A 283 63.54 35.17 37.64
C LEU A 283 62.94 34.02 38.45
N HIS A 284 63.54 33.65 39.57
CA HIS A 284 63.07 32.54 40.40
C HIS A 284 61.95 32.94 41.37
N GLY A 285 61.80 34.20 41.66
CA GLY A 285 60.79 34.75 42.60
C GLY A 285 59.43 35.01 41.97
N LEU A 286 59.30 35.00 40.64
CA LEU A 286 58.06 35.30 39.90
C LEU A 286 57.28 34.07 39.45
N GLN A 287 57.76 32.84 39.82
CA GLN A 287 57.08 31.58 39.50
C GLN A 287 56.25 31.00 40.66
N LYS A 288 55.78 31.79 41.57
CA LYS A 288 54.80 31.35 42.57
C LYS A 288 53.50 32.13 42.46
#